data_c266e9c0120b595b1c6b3645404a7a29
#
_entry.id   c266e9c0120b595b1c6b3645404a7a29
#
_cell.length_a   1.000
_cell.length_b   1.000
_cell.length_c   1.000
_cell.angle_alpha   90.00
_cell.angle_beta   90.00
_cell.angle_gamma   90.00
#
_symmetry.space_group_name_H-M   'P 1'
#
loop_
_entity.id
_entity.type
_entity.pdbx_description
1 polymer ?
#
loop_
_entity_poly.entity_id
_entity_poly.type
_entity_poly.pdbx_seq_one_letter_code
_entity_poly.pdbx_strand_id
1 'polypeptide(L)'
;SRTNGETSIPKGSFILQGKGDEADWMLQNLYPGLPLSVKMTILPETGDLEKWLRAEYILSSGPLLFQNGLAGPFGEFRKEIVEKKHPRAVVGQTQDGKILFLVVDGRRPGHSSGLTIPELVEELKYYQVIDALNLDGGGSVSFYLQGKILNWPSDLTGERKISTAIILR
;
A
#
# COMPACT_ATOMS: atom_id res chain seq x y z
N SER A 1 4.33 22.44 -19.26
CA SER A 1 3.12 22.09 -20.01
C SER A 1 2.13 21.43 -19.07
N ARG A 2 0.88 21.86 -19.10
CA ARG A 2 -0.18 21.23 -18.32
C ARG A 2 -0.69 19.99 -19.02
N THR A 3 -0.72 18.88 -18.33
CA THR A 3 -1.50 17.72 -18.73
C THR A 3 -2.63 17.51 -17.73
N ASN A 4 -3.85 17.58 -18.18
CA ASN A 4 -5.00 17.13 -17.41
C ASN A 4 -5.18 15.66 -17.73
N GLY A 5 -4.72 14.77 -16.88
CA GLY A 5 -4.90 13.34 -17.08
C GLY A 5 -3.63 12.51 -16.95
N GLU A 6 -3.68 11.31 -17.50
CA GLU A 6 -2.56 10.37 -17.49
C GLU A 6 -1.40 10.89 -18.33
N THR A 7 -0.20 10.92 -17.76
CA THR A 7 1.03 11.28 -18.44
C THR A 7 1.92 10.06 -18.58
N SER A 8 2.31 9.73 -19.80
CA SER A 8 3.26 8.66 -20.06
C SER A 8 4.67 9.10 -19.63
N ILE A 9 5.34 8.29 -18.85
CA ILE A 9 6.73 8.54 -18.43
C ILE A 9 7.66 7.75 -19.35
N PRO A 10 8.49 8.42 -20.17
CA PRO A 10 9.46 7.73 -21.03
C PRO A 10 10.45 6.89 -20.20
N LYS A 11 10.93 5.79 -20.77
CA LYS A 11 11.95 4.95 -20.13
C LYS A 11 13.20 5.78 -19.75
N GLY A 12 13.68 5.64 -18.54
CA GLY A 12 14.84 6.37 -18.03
C GLY A 12 14.55 7.84 -17.66
N SER A 13 13.28 8.21 -17.55
CA SER A 13 12.84 9.56 -17.16
C SER A 13 12.04 9.52 -15.88
N PHE A 14 11.84 10.67 -15.28
CA PHE A 14 10.92 10.88 -14.16
C PHE A 14 10.12 12.17 -14.40
N ILE A 15 9.02 12.31 -13.68
CA ILE A 15 8.19 13.51 -13.72
C ILE A 15 8.21 14.16 -12.35
N LEU A 16 8.49 15.46 -12.31
CA LEU A 16 8.21 16.31 -11.17
C LEU A 16 6.82 16.91 -11.33
N GLN A 17 5.99 16.78 -10.31
CA GLN A 17 4.65 17.33 -10.29
C GLN A 17 4.46 18.18 -9.04
N GLY A 18 4.00 19.40 -9.22
CA GLY A 18 3.62 20.33 -8.14
C GLY A 18 2.16 20.76 -8.26
N LYS A 19 1.58 21.18 -7.14
CA LYS A 19 0.24 21.75 -7.04
C LYS A 19 0.27 22.95 -6.09
N GLY A 20 -0.51 24.00 -6.39
CA GLY A 20 -0.50 25.21 -5.54
C GLY A 20 0.87 25.90 -5.58
N ASP A 21 1.37 26.27 -4.41
CA ASP A 21 2.61 27.03 -4.26
C ASP A 21 3.84 26.30 -4.83
N GLU A 22 3.88 24.96 -4.76
CA GLU A 22 4.94 24.16 -5.37
C GLU A 22 4.92 24.26 -6.89
N ALA A 23 3.73 24.28 -7.50
CA ALA A 23 3.60 24.46 -8.95
C ALA A 23 4.06 25.86 -9.38
N ASP A 24 3.71 26.90 -8.61
CA ASP A 24 4.12 28.28 -8.89
C ASP A 24 5.63 28.42 -8.74
N TRP A 25 6.22 27.84 -7.69
CA TRP A 25 7.67 27.80 -7.53
C TRP A 25 8.35 27.09 -8.71
N MET A 26 7.83 25.92 -9.15
CA MET A 26 8.38 25.19 -10.30
C MET A 26 8.34 26.04 -11.60
N LEU A 27 7.24 26.75 -11.84
CA LEU A 27 7.09 27.60 -13.02
C LEU A 27 8.06 28.79 -13.02
N GLN A 28 8.42 29.29 -11.86
CA GLN A 28 9.34 30.41 -11.70
C GLN A 28 10.82 29.99 -11.77
N ASN A 29 11.14 28.77 -11.36
CA ASN A 29 12.53 28.35 -11.14
C ASN A 29 13.01 27.25 -12.10
N LEU A 30 12.10 26.56 -12.80
CA LEU A 30 12.47 25.47 -13.70
C LEU A 30 12.22 25.86 -15.16
N TYR A 31 13.21 25.62 -16.01
CA TYR A 31 13.13 25.89 -17.45
C TYR A 31 13.75 24.73 -18.25
N PRO A 32 13.38 24.55 -19.53
CA PRO A 32 13.95 23.52 -20.37
C PRO A 32 15.48 23.61 -20.47
N GLY A 33 16.16 22.48 -20.26
CA GLY A 33 17.63 22.42 -20.30
C GLY A 33 18.33 22.71 -18.94
N LEU A 34 17.58 23.07 -17.90
CA LEU A 34 18.15 23.22 -16.55
C LEU A 34 18.61 21.85 -16.04
N PRO A 35 19.89 21.67 -15.68
CA PRO A 35 20.35 20.43 -15.05
C PRO A 35 19.79 20.35 -13.64
N LEU A 36 19.17 19.21 -13.31
CA LEU A 36 18.58 18.94 -12.00
C LEU A 36 19.29 17.76 -11.35
N SER A 37 19.55 17.89 -10.04
CA SER A 37 19.94 16.77 -9.19
C SER A 37 18.76 16.45 -8.26
N VAL A 38 18.26 15.22 -8.33
CA VAL A 38 17.19 14.75 -7.45
C VAL A 38 17.79 13.75 -6.47
N LYS A 39 17.71 14.08 -5.18
CA LYS A 39 18.06 13.17 -4.09
C LYS A 39 16.81 12.78 -3.35
N MET A 40 16.49 11.48 -3.37
CA MET A 40 15.45 10.92 -2.51
C MET A 40 16.08 10.44 -1.21
N THR A 41 15.50 10.85 -0.09
CA THR A 41 15.92 10.42 1.24
C THR A 41 14.68 10.01 2.02
N ILE A 42 14.76 8.87 2.69
CA ILE A 42 13.72 8.41 3.61
C ILE A 42 14.17 8.83 5.00
N LEU A 43 13.31 9.58 5.67
CA LEU A 43 13.50 10.00 7.07
C LEU A 43 12.45 9.28 7.89
N PRO A 44 12.74 8.12 8.48
CA PRO A 44 11.81 7.43 9.35
C PRO A 44 11.58 8.27 10.60
N GLU A 45 10.32 8.37 11.05
CA GLU A 45 10.00 9.01 12.34
C GLU A 45 10.57 8.21 13.51
N THR A 46 10.63 6.91 13.34
CA THR A 46 11.17 5.97 14.32
C THR A 46 11.97 4.88 13.62
N GLY A 47 12.89 4.25 14.35
CA GLY A 47 13.66 3.12 13.86
C GLY A 47 15.06 3.48 13.36
N ASP A 48 15.72 2.47 12.85
CA ASP A 48 17.11 2.53 12.42
C ASP A 48 17.21 3.02 10.96
N LEU A 49 17.69 4.26 10.78
CA LEU A 49 17.89 4.87 9.46
C LEU A 49 18.75 3.98 8.54
N GLU A 50 19.76 3.30 9.08
CA GLU A 50 20.63 2.41 8.31
C GLU A 50 19.84 1.26 7.67
N LYS A 51 18.87 0.69 8.39
CA LYS A 51 18.00 -0.36 7.85
C LYS A 51 17.14 0.17 6.71
N TRP A 52 16.58 1.37 6.85
CA TRP A 52 15.79 2.02 5.80
C TRP A 52 16.62 2.31 4.55
N LEU A 53 17.88 2.78 4.72
CA LEU A 53 18.75 3.07 3.60
C LEU A 53 19.24 1.81 2.87
N ARG A 54 19.23 0.64 3.52
CA ARG A 54 19.58 -0.66 2.93
C ARG A 54 18.38 -1.40 2.33
N ALA A 55 17.17 -0.92 2.56
CA ALA A 55 15.98 -1.57 2.02
C ALA A 55 15.98 -1.49 0.49
N GLU A 56 15.93 -2.64 -0.16
CA GLU A 56 15.84 -2.73 -1.63
C GLU A 56 14.45 -2.31 -2.12
N TYR A 57 13.41 -2.64 -1.34
CA TYR A 57 12.04 -2.29 -1.65
C TYR A 57 11.38 -1.65 -0.43
N ILE A 58 10.63 -0.58 -0.67
CA ILE A 58 9.86 0.13 0.35
C ILE A 58 8.44 0.28 -0.14
N LEU A 59 7.50 -0.16 0.67
CA LEU A 59 6.06 -0.07 0.40
C LEU A 59 5.41 0.85 1.42
N SER A 60 4.66 1.84 0.93
CA SER A 60 3.82 2.70 1.78
C SER A 60 2.38 2.22 1.71
N SER A 61 1.80 1.92 2.85
CA SER A 61 0.39 1.53 3.00
C SER A 61 -0.06 1.75 4.44
N GLY A 62 -1.26 1.27 4.81
CA GLY A 62 -1.74 1.38 6.19
C GLY A 62 -3.20 0.98 6.37
N PRO A 63 -3.64 0.87 7.63
CA PRO A 63 -2.87 1.08 8.86
C PRO A 63 -1.82 -0.01 9.13
N LEU A 64 -0.83 0.31 9.96
CA LEU A 64 0.04 -0.69 10.58
C LEU A 64 -0.82 -1.49 11.56
N LEU A 65 -0.92 -2.80 11.35
CA LEU A 65 -1.79 -3.68 12.14
C LEU A 65 -1.10 -4.23 13.38
N PHE A 66 0.15 -4.65 13.21
CA PHE A 66 1.02 -5.14 14.28
C PHE A 66 2.42 -4.56 14.14
N GLN A 67 3.04 -4.25 15.27
CA GLN A 67 4.45 -3.92 15.39
C GLN A 67 5.02 -4.56 16.65
N ASN A 68 6.03 -5.43 16.51
CA ASN A 68 6.64 -6.17 17.61
C ASN A 68 5.60 -6.91 18.49
N GLY A 69 4.59 -7.50 17.90
CA GLY A 69 3.51 -8.22 18.59
C GLY A 69 2.43 -7.35 19.21
N LEU A 70 2.52 -6.03 19.08
CA LEU A 70 1.52 -5.08 19.59
C LEU A 70 0.62 -4.61 18.46
N ALA A 71 -0.68 -4.70 18.65
CA ALA A 71 -1.66 -4.22 17.70
C ALA A 71 -1.85 -2.70 17.79
N GLY A 72 -2.06 -2.05 16.63
CA GLY A 72 -2.43 -0.63 16.43
C GLY A 72 -1.74 0.38 17.30
N PRO A 73 -1.96 1.65 17.22
CA PRO A 73 -3.25 2.35 17.14
C PRO A 73 -3.73 2.61 15.72
N PHE A 74 -5.05 2.71 15.55
CA PHE A 74 -5.69 2.94 14.25
C PHE A 74 -6.41 4.30 14.17
N GLY A 75 -6.33 5.11 15.25
CA GLY A 75 -7.11 6.33 15.43
C GLY A 75 -6.80 7.45 14.43
N GLU A 76 -5.66 7.42 13.77
CA GLU A 76 -5.27 8.39 12.75
C GLU A 76 -5.90 8.09 11.38
N PHE A 77 -6.44 6.89 11.21
CA PHE A 77 -7.09 6.48 9.96
C PHE A 77 -8.57 6.83 9.96
N ARG A 78 -9.09 7.11 8.77
CA ARG A 78 -10.52 7.42 8.59
C ARG A 78 -11.38 6.26 9.11
N LYS A 79 -12.45 6.59 9.83
CA LYS A 79 -13.39 5.60 10.39
C LYS A 79 -13.93 4.63 9.35
N GLU A 80 -14.18 5.09 8.14
CA GLU A 80 -14.64 4.25 7.04
C GLU A 80 -13.64 3.12 6.71
N ILE A 81 -12.35 3.36 6.89
CA ILE A 81 -11.31 2.34 6.68
C ILE A 81 -11.28 1.37 7.85
N VAL A 82 -11.38 1.87 9.07
CA VAL A 82 -11.20 1.08 10.30
C VAL A 82 -12.45 0.28 10.67
N GLU A 83 -13.61 0.94 10.67
CA GLU A 83 -14.84 0.41 11.25
C GLU A 83 -15.75 -0.30 10.24
N LYS A 84 -15.57 -0.07 8.94
CA LYS A 84 -16.40 -0.73 7.92
C LYS A 84 -15.76 -2.00 7.38
N LYS A 85 -16.60 -2.97 7.05
CA LYS A 85 -16.19 -4.23 6.42
C LYS A 85 -15.80 -4.00 4.97
N HIS A 86 -14.60 -4.42 4.62
CA HIS A 86 -14.04 -4.31 3.29
C HIS A 86 -13.25 -5.56 2.93
N PRO A 87 -13.04 -5.85 1.62
CA PRO A 87 -11.96 -6.72 1.20
C PRO A 87 -10.63 -6.20 1.76
N ARG A 88 -9.77 -7.09 2.22
CA ARG A 88 -8.48 -6.75 2.84
C ARG A 88 -7.34 -7.51 2.19
N ALA A 89 -6.18 -6.86 2.16
CA ALA A 89 -4.92 -7.49 1.82
C ALA A 89 -3.89 -7.12 2.89
N VAL A 90 -3.09 -8.07 3.31
CA VAL A 90 -2.11 -7.91 4.39
C VAL A 90 -0.82 -8.59 3.99
N VAL A 91 0.29 -7.95 4.33
CA VAL A 91 1.59 -8.60 4.44
C VAL A 91 2.02 -8.54 5.91
N GLY A 92 2.56 -9.63 6.41
CA GLY A 92 3.02 -9.71 7.80
C GLY A 92 4.15 -10.70 8.00
N GLN A 93 4.71 -10.68 9.20
CA GLN A 93 5.68 -11.64 9.67
C GLN A 93 5.14 -12.34 10.91
N THR A 94 5.23 -13.66 10.93
CA THR A 94 4.84 -14.49 12.07
C THR A 94 5.99 -14.64 13.07
N GLN A 95 5.68 -15.07 14.27
CA GLN A 95 6.67 -15.25 15.35
C GLN A 95 7.78 -16.26 14.98
N ASP A 96 7.48 -17.25 14.15
CA ASP A 96 8.45 -18.22 13.64
C ASP A 96 9.23 -17.74 12.41
N GLY A 97 9.10 -16.45 12.07
CA GLY A 97 9.87 -15.77 11.00
C GLY A 97 9.35 -15.96 9.59
N LYS A 98 8.18 -16.57 9.41
CA LYS A 98 7.57 -16.72 8.09
C LYS A 98 6.91 -15.43 7.63
N ILE A 99 6.88 -15.21 6.32
CA ILE A 99 6.10 -14.12 5.72
C ILE A 99 4.69 -14.61 5.42
N LEU A 100 3.71 -13.88 5.93
CA LEU A 100 2.29 -14.11 5.70
C LEU A 100 1.77 -13.14 4.64
N PHE A 101 1.09 -13.67 3.64
CA PHE A 101 0.21 -12.92 2.76
C PHE A 101 -1.22 -13.37 3.02
N LEU A 102 -2.08 -12.45 3.43
CA LEU A 102 -3.48 -12.72 3.70
C LEU A 102 -4.34 -11.83 2.83
N VAL A 103 -5.32 -12.41 2.16
CA VAL A 103 -6.39 -11.66 1.51
C VAL A 103 -7.74 -12.10 2.06
N VAL A 104 -8.67 -11.16 2.15
CA VAL A 104 -10.03 -11.39 2.60
C VAL A 104 -10.96 -10.83 1.53
N ASP A 105 -11.81 -11.68 0.99
CA ASP A 105 -12.88 -11.25 0.10
C ASP A 105 -13.90 -10.38 0.84
N GLY A 106 -14.62 -9.54 0.11
CA GLY A 106 -15.66 -8.72 0.70
C GLY A 106 -16.55 -8.04 -0.32
N ARG A 107 -17.54 -7.30 0.16
CA ARG A 107 -18.54 -6.62 -0.68
C ARG A 107 -19.27 -7.56 -1.65
N ARG A 108 -19.38 -8.85 -1.30
CA ARG A 108 -20.04 -9.89 -2.09
C ARG A 108 -21.20 -10.50 -1.28
N PRO A 109 -22.45 -10.08 -1.52
CA PRO A 109 -23.61 -10.70 -0.87
C PRO A 109 -23.65 -12.21 -1.09
N GLY A 110 -23.89 -12.97 -0.02
CA GLY A 110 -23.93 -14.42 -0.05
C GLY A 110 -22.56 -15.12 -0.05
N HIS A 111 -21.44 -14.37 -0.15
CA HIS A 111 -20.09 -14.92 -0.09
C HIS A 111 -19.31 -14.32 1.09
N SER A 112 -18.96 -13.06 1.02
CA SER A 112 -18.22 -12.38 2.09
C SER A 112 -18.53 -10.89 2.15
N SER A 113 -18.75 -10.36 3.36
CA SER A 113 -18.86 -8.92 3.59
C SER A 113 -17.48 -8.24 3.72
N GLY A 114 -16.43 -9.00 3.98
CA GLY A 114 -15.11 -8.52 4.36
C GLY A 114 -14.95 -8.35 5.88
N LEU A 115 -13.87 -7.74 6.30
CA LEU A 115 -13.54 -7.49 7.70
C LEU A 115 -13.32 -6.01 7.98
N THR A 116 -13.67 -5.58 9.20
CA THR A 116 -13.17 -4.34 9.81
C THR A 116 -11.69 -4.50 10.18
N ILE A 117 -10.99 -3.43 10.51
CA ILE A 117 -9.59 -3.54 10.98
C ILE A 117 -9.50 -4.28 12.32
N PRO A 118 -10.37 -4.04 13.33
CA PRO A 118 -10.37 -4.84 14.55
C PRO A 118 -10.61 -6.33 14.32
N GLU A 119 -11.56 -6.71 13.47
CA GLU A 119 -11.81 -8.12 13.13
C GLU A 119 -10.58 -8.74 12.42
N LEU A 120 -9.92 -7.99 11.54
CA LEU A 120 -8.71 -8.43 10.84
C LEU A 120 -7.54 -8.64 11.84
N VAL A 121 -7.40 -7.78 12.83
CA VAL A 121 -6.39 -7.92 13.90
C VAL A 121 -6.63 -9.21 14.70
N GLU A 122 -7.87 -9.52 15.05
CA GLU A 122 -8.18 -10.77 15.75
C GLU A 122 -7.84 -12.01 14.91
N GLU A 123 -8.12 -11.96 13.60
CA GLU A 123 -7.74 -13.01 12.67
C GLU A 123 -6.21 -13.20 12.60
N LEU A 124 -5.45 -12.11 12.54
CA LEU A 124 -3.99 -12.16 12.47
C LEU A 124 -3.34 -12.72 13.75
N LYS A 125 -3.96 -12.56 14.92
CA LYS A 125 -3.51 -13.20 16.16
C LYS A 125 -3.52 -14.73 16.06
N TYR A 126 -4.50 -15.30 15.40
CA TYR A 126 -4.57 -16.74 15.17
C TYR A 126 -3.33 -17.26 14.43
N TYR A 127 -2.78 -16.48 13.51
CA TYR A 127 -1.55 -16.82 12.77
C TYR A 127 -0.26 -16.42 13.50
N GLN A 128 -0.34 -15.98 14.75
CA GLN A 128 0.82 -15.57 15.56
C GLN A 128 1.68 -14.49 14.87
N VAL A 129 1.01 -13.54 14.23
CA VAL A 129 1.67 -12.43 13.52
C VAL A 129 2.24 -11.45 14.55
N ILE A 130 3.48 -11.02 14.32
CA ILE A 130 4.18 -10.03 15.16
C ILE A 130 4.32 -8.68 14.48
N ASP A 131 4.47 -8.66 13.15
CA ASP A 131 4.48 -7.44 12.35
C ASP A 131 3.51 -7.60 11.18
N ALA A 132 2.67 -6.61 10.93
CA ALA A 132 1.72 -6.66 9.82
C ALA A 132 1.31 -5.27 9.33
N LEU A 133 1.23 -5.13 8.03
CA LEU A 133 0.77 -3.93 7.34
C LEU A 133 -0.46 -4.27 6.51
N ASN A 134 -1.54 -3.49 6.71
CA ASN A 134 -2.67 -3.53 5.80
C ASN A 134 -2.30 -2.84 4.48
N LEU A 135 -2.53 -3.53 3.38
CA LEU A 135 -2.30 -3.02 2.03
C LEU A 135 -3.56 -2.33 1.50
N ASP A 136 -3.51 -1.83 0.26
CA ASP A 136 -4.70 -1.31 -0.40
C ASP A 136 -5.79 -2.38 -0.46
N GLY A 137 -7.00 -1.98 -0.09
CA GLY A 137 -8.14 -2.86 0.09
C GLY A 137 -9.22 -2.71 -0.99
N GLY A 138 -10.41 -3.18 -0.67
CA GLY A 138 -11.56 -3.01 -1.57
C GLY A 138 -11.36 -3.69 -2.92
N GLY A 139 -11.64 -2.98 -4.00
CA GLY A 139 -11.51 -3.50 -5.36
C GLY A 139 -10.07 -3.76 -5.83
N SER A 140 -9.07 -3.25 -5.09
CA SER A 140 -7.65 -3.47 -5.39
C SER A 140 -7.12 -4.81 -4.89
N VAL A 141 -7.93 -5.56 -4.11
CA VAL A 141 -7.51 -6.87 -3.56
C VAL A 141 -7.54 -7.92 -4.64
N SER A 142 -6.35 -8.39 -5.02
CA SER A 142 -6.16 -9.53 -5.92
C SER A 142 -4.99 -10.38 -5.45
N PHE A 143 -5.21 -11.70 -5.37
CA PHE A 143 -4.20 -12.68 -5.01
C PHE A 143 -4.01 -13.65 -6.15
N TYR A 144 -2.86 -13.58 -6.78
CA TYR A 144 -2.53 -14.36 -7.97
C TYR A 144 -1.48 -15.42 -7.65
N LEU A 145 -1.76 -16.68 -7.97
CA LEU A 145 -0.84 -17.78 -7.75
C LEU A 145 -0.92 -18.77 -8.93
N GLN A 146 0.23 -19.12 -9.47
CA GLN A 146 0.35 -20.15 -10.54
C GLN A 146 -0.60 -19.90 -11.73
N GLY A 147 -0.72 -18.65 -12.18
CA GLY A 147 -1.55 -18.32 -13.33
C GLY A 147 -3.04 -18.15 -13.02
N LYS A 148 -3.44 -18.14 -11.75
CA LYS A 148 -4.86 -18.04 -11.35
C LYS A 148 -5.05 -17.02 -10.25
N ILE A 149 -6.17 -16.29 -10.30
CA ILE A 149 -6.66 -15.48 -9.19
C ILE A 149 -7.32 -16.43 -8.20
N LEU A 150 -6.90 -16.37 -6.94
CA LEU A 150 -7.40 -17.24 -5.88
C LEU A 150 -8.54 -16.63 -5.09
N ASN A 151 -8.61 -15.29 -5.01
CA ASN A 151 -9.69 -14.59 -4.36
C ASN A 151 -10.77 -14.15 -5.35
N TRP A 152 -11.84 -13.56 -4.86
CA TRP A 152 -12.92 -13.01 -5.68
C TRP A 152 -12.88 -11.47 -5.65
N PRO A 153 -12.30 -10.80 -6.66
CA PRO A 153 -12.23 -9.35 -6.73
C PRO A 153 -13.62 -8.71 -6.55
N SER A 154 -13.70 -7.66 -5.74
CA SER A 154 -15.00 -7.08 -5.34
C SER A 154 -15.64 -6.18 -6.40
N ASP A 155 -14.89 -5.73 -7.40
CA ASP A 155 -15.45 -4.93 -8.49
C ASP A 155 -16.28 -5.81 -9.45
N LEU A 156 -17.33 -5.25 -10.00
CA LEU A 156 -18.23 -5.96 -10.92
C LEU A 156 -17.53 -6.42 -12.19
N THR A 157 -16.51 -5.69 -12.61
CA THR A 157 -15.70 -5.99 -13.80
C THR A 157 -14.55 -6.97 -13.53
N GLY A 158 -14.41 -7.47 -12.30
CA GLY A 158 -13.30 -8.31 -11.85
C GLY A 158 -12.11 -7.48 -11.37
N GLU A 159 -10.90 -7.87 -11.73
CA GLU A 159 -9.70 -7.15 -11.35
C GLU A 159 -9.66 -5.74 -11.94
N ARG A 160 -9.16 -4.79 -11.14
CA ARG A 160 -8.86 -3.43 -11.61
C ARG A 160 -7.37 -3.25 -11.83
N LYS A 161 -7.01 -2.22 -12.58
CA LYS A 161 -5.63 -1.74 -12.64
C LYS A 161 -5.20 -1.23 -11.27
N ILE A 162 -4.04 -1.67 -10.82
CA ILE A 162 -3.39 -1.27 -9.56
C ILE A 162 -2.05 -0.62 -9.85
N SER A 163 -1.58 0.26 -8.97
CA SER A 163 -0.31 0.95 -9.13
C SER A 163 0.89 0.13 -8.63
N THR A 164 0.68 -0.73 -7.66
CA THR A 164 1.73 -1.51 -6.99
C THR A 164 1.27 -2.93 -6.70
N ALA A 165 2.20 -3.87 -6.75
CA ALA A 165 1.99 -5.26 -6.36
C ALA A 165 3.25 -5.83 -5.69
N ILE A 166 3.07 -6.78 -4.77
CA ILE A 166 4.18 -7.58 -4.24
C ILE A 166 4.27 -8.83 -5.11
N ILE A 167 5.45 -9.09 -5.67
CA ILE A 167 5.70 -10.23 -6.55
C ILE A 167 6.78 -11.10 -5.92
N LEU A 168 6.47 -12.38 -5.73
CA LEU A 168 7.43 -13.40 -5.31
C LEU A 168 7.90 -14.18 -6.55
N ARG A 169 9.20 -14.35 -6.68
CA ARG A 169 9.86 -15.08 -7.77
C ARG A 169 10.72 -16.20 -7.22
#